data_aded4d83e1d0c4d3926fdc3aaf278635
#
_entry.id   aded4d83e1d0c4d3926fdc3aaf278635
#
_cell.length_a   1.000
_cell.length_b   1.000
_cell.length_c   1.000
_cell.angle_alpha   90.00
_cell.angle_beta   90.00
_cell.angle_gamma   90.00
#
_symmetry.space_group_name_H-M   'P 1'
#
loop_
_entity.id
_entity.type
_entity.pdbx_description
1 polymer ?
#
loop_
_entity_poly.entity_id
_entity_poly.type
_entity_poly.pdbx_seq_one_letter_code
_entity_poly.pdbx_strand_id
1 'polypeptide(L)'
;MLDVVIGGDDAQSPLLDRADPQAMRAERDQRRQLAMFAAGITQQLERIRPMDDILRSAAAVDPVAADLRADLQLRQRREAMTAIVTWIAAHGPLQEGQSQQDAAAVVWTLTSPEVHQMLRDTWDWPPERYERWLRETLTASLLPPAPR
;
A
#
# COMPACT_ATOMS: atom_id res chain seq x y z
N MET A 1 10.68 -9.21 13.59
CA MET A 1 11.23 -9.94 12.41
C MET A 1 10.59 -9.49 11.12
N LEU A 2 9.27 -9.61 10.99
CA LEU A 2 8.59 -9.12 9.79
C LEU A 2 8.75 -7.61 9.60
N ASP A 3 8.76 -6.85 10.69
CA ASP A 3 8.93 -5.40 10.60
C ASP A 3 10.26 -5.00 9.98
N VAL A 4 11.33 -5.76 10.24
CA VAL A 4 12.63 -5.49 9.62
C VAL A 4 12.55 -5.68 8.12
N VAL A 5 11.89 -6.76 7.66
CA VAL A 5 11.71 -7.03 6.22
C VAL A 5 10.84 -5.96 5.58
N ILE A 6 9.69 -5.66 6.17
CA ILE A 6 8.73 -4.70 5.63
C ILE A 6 9.32 -3.30 5.59
N GLY A 7 9.96 -2.88 6.67
CA GLY A 7 10.52 -1.55 6.77
C GLY A 7 11.85 -1.36 6.06
N GLY A 8 12.57 -2.45 5.81
CA GLY A 8 13.89 -2.40 5.18
C GLY A 8 15.00 -1.88 6.08
N ASP A 9 14.75 -1.67 7.36
CA ASP A 9 15.74 -1.22 8.32
C ASP A 9 15.33 -1.63 9.74
N ASP A 10 15.70 -0.85 10.73
CA ASP A 10 15.44 -1.12 12.13
C ASP A 10 13.94 -1.30 12.40
N ALA A 11 13.59 -2.39 13.04
CA ALA A 11 12.20 -2.78 13.33
C ALA A 11 11.51 -1.90 14.38
N GLN A 12 12.24 -1.01 15.04
CA GLN A 12 11.69 -0.24 16.17
C GLN A 12 10.74 0.87 15.76
N SER A 13 10.86 1.38 14.52
CA SER A 13 10.01 2.48 14.04
C SER A 13 8.73 1.93 13.42
N PRO A 14 7.56 2.52 13.74
CA PRO A 14 6.35 2.21 13.00
C PRO A 14 6.51 2.49 11.51
N LEU A 15 5.87 1.69 10.68
CA LEU A 15 6.01 1.77 9.23
C LEU A 15 5.75 3.17 8.70
N LEU A 16 4.70 3.84 9.19
CA LEU A 16 4.29 5.16 8.70
C LEU A 16 5.14 6.31 9.24
N ASP A 17 6.03 6.06 10.20
CA ASP A 17 6.91 7.09 10.76
C ASP A 17 8.28 7.12 10.08
N ARG A 18 8.50 6.31 9.06
CA ARG A 18 9.74 6.29 8.30
C ARG A 18 9.84 7.49 7.37
N ALA A 19 11.06 7.77 6.90
CA ALA A 19 11.35 8.98 6.11
C ALA A 19 10.47 9.11 4.86
N ASP A 20 10.30 8.02 4.08
CA ASP A 20 9.51 8.07 2.85
C ASP A 20 8.02 8.33 3.12
N PRO A 21 7.37 7.65 4.07
CA PRO A 21 6.00 8.00 4.42
C PRO A 21 5.84 9.43 4.94
N GLN A 22 6.80 9.94 5.71
CA GLN A 22 6.72 11.31 6.21
C GLN A 22 6.87 12.34 5.09
N ALA A 23 7.72 12.09 4.12
CA ALA A 23 7.84 12.96 2.94
C ALA A 23 6.55 12.98 2.14
N MET A 24 5.93 11.83 1.94
CA MET A 24 4.64 11.72 1.26
C MET A 24 3.55 12.46 2.03
N ARG A 25 3.52 12.33 3.35
CA ARG A 25 2.55 13.03 4.19
C ARG A 25 2.66 14.54 4.06
N ALA A 26 3.88 15.06 3.96
CA ALA A 26 4.15 16.50 3.87
C ALA A 26 3.88 17.09 2.48
N GLU A 27 3.82 16.27 1.44
CA GLU A 27 3.59 16.72 0.07
C GLU A 27 2.18 17.28 -0.08
N ARG A 28 2.05 18.50 -0.63
CA ARG A 28 0.77 19.19 -0.74
C ARG A 28 0.00 18.87 -2.02
N ASP A 29 0.69 18.40 -3.05
CA ASP A 29 0.05 18.01 -4.31
C ASP A 29 -0.42 16.57 -4.20
N GLN A 30 -1.74 16.35 -4.24
CA GLN A 30 -2.32 15.02 -4.08
C GLN A 30 -1.84 14.03 -5.14
N ARG A 31 -1.69 14.46 -6.39
CA ARG A 31 -1.21 13.56 -7.45
C ARG A 31 0.23 13.16 -7.18
N ARG A 32 1.03 14.07 -6.69
CA ARG A 32 2.42 13.79 -6.33
C ARG A 32 2.50 12.91 -5.09
N GLN A 33 1.59 13.11 -4.11
CA GLN A 33 1.50 12.21 -2.96
C GLN A 33 1.25 10.78 -3.41
N LEU A 34 0.32 10.57 -4.35
CA LEU A 34 0.01 9.23 -4.86
C LEU A 34 1.18 8.64 -5.64
N ALA A 35 1.91 9.45 -6.39
CA ALA A 35 3.11 8.98 -7.09
C ALA A 35 4.18 8.52 -6.10
N MET A 36 4.42 9.29 -5.05
CA MET A 36 5.37 8.95 -4.00
C MET A 36 4.95 7.68 -3.26
N PHE A 37 3.66 7.59 -2.95
CA PHE A 37 3.11 6.41 -2.29
C PHE A 37 3.27 5.17 -3.17
N ALA A 38 2.92 5.26 -4.46
CA ALA A 38 3.03 4.14 -5.39
C ALA A 38 4.47 3.64 -5.48
N ALA A 39 5.43 4.56 -5.55
CA ALA A 39 6.85 4.20 -5.59
C ALA A 39 7.28 3.47 -4.32
N GLY A 40 6.92 4.02 -3.15
CA GLY A 40 7.31 3.45 -1.86
C GLY A 40 6.70 2.09 -1.60
N ILE A 41 5.39 1.96 -1.86
CA ILE A 41 4.69 0.69 -1.60
C ILE A 41 5.13 -0.40 -2.58
N THR A 42 5.46 -0.05 -3.82
CA THR A 42 5.98 -1.02 -4.78
C THR A 42 7.29 -1.60 -4.29
N GLN A 43 8.21 -0.76 -3.82
CA GLN A 43 9.47 -1.23 -3.24
C GLN A 43 9.24 -2.15 -2.05
N GLN A 44 8.31 -1.78 -1.18
CA GLN A 44 7.94 -2.58 -0.01
C GLN A 44 7.39 -3.95 -0.40
N LEU A 45 6.47 -3.98 -1.35
CA LEU A 45 5.87 -5.23 -1.83
C LEU A 45 6.91 -6.14 -2.46
N GLU A 46 7.86 -5.60 -3.23
CA GLU A 46 8.95 -6.40 -3.77
C GLU A 46 9.82 -6.98 -2.66
N ARG A 47 10.09 -6.19 -1.64
CA ARG A 47 10.94 -6.61 -0.52
C ARG A 47 10.32 -7.71 0.31
N ILE A 48 8.99 -7.66 0.52
CA ILE A 48 8.31 -8.65 1.37
C ILE A 48 7.86 -9.90 0.63
N ARG A 49 7.96 -9.94 -0.71
CA ARG A 49 7.45 -11.09 -1.48
C ARG A 49 7.92 -12.44 -0.97
N PRO A 50 9.23 -12.67 -0.77
CA PRO A 50 9.68 -13.99 -0.30
C PRO A 50 9.11 -14.35 1.06
N MET A 51 9.00 -13.38 1.96
CA MET A 51 8.47 -13.62 3.30
C MET A 51 6.97 -13.87 3.27
N ASP A 52 6.22 -13.11 2.46
CA ASP A 52 4.78 -13.30 2.34
C ASP A 52 4.45 -14.65 1.71
N ASP A 53 5.23 -15.10 0.74
CA ASP A 53 5.05 -16.43 0.14
C ASP A 53 5.23 -17.54 1.18
N ILE A 54 6.26 -17.42 2.03
CA ILE A 54 6.49 -18.38 3.12
C ILE A 54 5.34 -18.35 4.12
N LEU A 55 4.94 -17.16 4.53
CA LEU A 55 3.87 -16.99 5.51
C LEU A 55 2.52 -17.50 4.97
N ARG A 56 2.24 -17.24 3.70
CA ARG A 56 1.01 -17.72 3.06
C ARG A 56 0.97 -19.25 3.03
N SER A 57 2.08 -19.89 2.69
CA SER A 57 2.19 -21.36 2.69
C SER A 57 2.02 -21.91 4.09
N ALA A 58 2.67 -21.30 5.08
CA ALA A 58 2.55 -21.73 6.48
C ALA A 58 1.13 -21.55 7.00
N ALA A 59 0.46 -20.46 6.63
CA ALA A 59 -0.91 -20.16 7.07
C ALA A 59 -1.92 -21.21 6.63
N ALA A 60 -1.65 -21.94 5.56
CA ALA A 60 -2.53 -22.98 5.06
C ALA A 60 -2.62 -24.17 6.02
N VAL A 61 -1.60 -24.39 6.86
CA VAL A 61 -1.50 -25.56 7.74
C VAL A 61 -1.24 -25.22 9.20
N ASP A 62 -0.94 -23.97 9.53
CA ASP A 62 -0.58 -23.54 10.90
C ASP A 62 -1.46 -22.37 11.33
N PRO A 63 -2.33 -22.57 12.34
CA PRO A 63 -3.21 -21.49 12.82
C PRO A 63 -2.46 -20.26 13.34
N VAL A 64 -1.27 -20.44 13.94
CA VAL A 64 -0.48 -19.29 14.43
C VAL A 64 0.00 -18.44 13.27
N ALA A 65 0.48 -19.07 12.20
CA ALA A 65 0.88 -18.34 10.98
C ALA A 65 -0.32 -17.67 10.31
N ALA A 66 -1.48 -18.33 10.30
CA ALA A 66 -2.70 -17.77 9.76
C ALA A 66 -3.13 -16.52 10.54
N ASP A 67 -3.07 -16.56 11.88
CA ASP A 67 -3.40 -15.43 12.73
C ASP A 67 -2.43 -14.26 12.50
N LEU A 68 -1.15 -14.55 12.40
CA LEU A 68 -0.14 -13.52 12.14
C LEU A 68 -0.39 -12.83 10.79
N ARG A 69 -0.65 -13.62 9.74
CA ARG A 69 -0.92 -13.06 8.42
C ARG A 69 -2.20 -12.23 8.42
N ALA A 70 -3.24 -12.70 9.10
CA ALA A 70 -4.49 -11.97 9.23
C ALA A 70 -4.27 -10.63 9.96
N ASP A 71 -3.46 -10.61 11.02
CA ASP A 71 -3.15 -9.38 11.73
C ASP A 71 -2.44 -8.37 10.83
N LEU A 72 -1.44 -8.83 10.06
CA LEU A 72 -0.71 -7.96 9.13
C LEU A 72 -1.62 -7.41 8.04
N GLN A 73 -2.44 -8.25 7.42
CA GLN A 73 -3.30 -7.87 6.30
C GLN A 73 -4.54 -7.10 6.73
N LEU A 74 -5.23 -7.59 7.76
CA LEU A 74 -6.54 -7.04 8.11
C LEU A 74 -6.46 -5.88 9.08
N ARG A 75 -5.46 -5.86 9.95
CA ARG A 75 -5.34 -4.79 10.93
C ARG A 75 -4.28 -3.78 10.56
N GLN A 76 -3.01 -4.20 10.46
CA GLN A 76 -1.91 -3.26 10.28
C GLN A 76 -1.98 -2.55 8.93
N ARG A 77 -2.22 -3.29 7.85
CA ARG A 77 -2.34 -2.67 6.52
C ARG A 77 -3.57 -1.78 6.42
N ARG A 78 -4.68 -2.20 7.03
CA ARG A 78 -5.90 -1.41 7.03
C ARG A 78 -5.69 -0.07 7.73
N GLU A 79 -5.03 -0.08 8.88
CA GLU A 79 -4.70 1.15 9.60
C GLU A 79 -3.78 2.03 8.79
N ALA A 80 -2.74 1.46 8.16
CA ALA A 80 -1.80 2.20 7.34
C ALA A 80 -2.48 2.85 6.14
N MET A 81 -3.33 2.12 5.43
CA MET A 81 -4.01 2.66 4.24
C MET A 81 -5.04 3.71 4.60
N THR A 82 -5.68 3.57 5.76
CA THR A 82 -6.58 4.60 6.27
C THR A 82 -5.81 5.90 6.55
N ALA A 83 -4.64 5.81 7.15
CA ALA A 83 -3.79 6.97 7.41
C ALA A 83 -3.35 7.65 6.11
N ILE A 84 -2.95 6.87 5.12
CA ILE A 84 -2.55 7.39 3.80
C ILE A 84 -3.68 8.23 3.19
N VAL A 85 -4.91 7.72 3.21
CA VAL A 85 -6.06 8.43 2.66
C VAL A 85 -6.33 9.73 3.45
N THR A 86 -6.19 9.67 4.77
CA THR A 86 -6.35 10.88 5.61
C THR A 86 -5.34 11.95 5.19
N TRP A 87 -4.09 11.58 4.94
CA TRP A 87 -3.06 12.52 4.51
C TRP A 87 -3.38 13.13 3.14
N ILE A 88 -3.90 12.34 2.22
CA ILE A 88 -4.29 12.82 0.88
C ILE A 88 -5.48 13.77 1.00
N ALA A 89 -6.49 13.40 1.77
CA ALA A 89 -7.70 14.22 1.95
C ALA A 89 -7.42 15.54 2.66
N ALA A 90 -6.33 15.64 3.42
CA ALA A 90 -5.94 16.87 4.08
C ALA A 90 -5.47 17.96 3.10
N HIS A 91 -5.08 17.57 1.89
CA HIS A 91 -4.52 18.51 0.90
C HIS A 91 -5.45 18.81 -0.28
N GLY A 92 -6.67 18.29 -0.25
CA GLY A 92 -7.64 18.57 -1.30
C GLY A 92 -8.78 17.56 -1.29
N PRO A 93 -9.79 17.75 -2.15
CA PRO A 93 -10.96 16.87 -2.15
C PRO A 93 -10.62 15.50 -2.74
N LEU A 94 -11.34 14.49 -2.27
CA LEU A 94 -11.43 13.19 -2.94
C LEU A 94 -12.51 13.28 -4.02
N GLN A 95 -12.63 12.22 -4.82
CA GLN A 95 -13.65 12.13 -5.86
C GLN A 95 -15.04 12.35 -5.22
N GLU A 96 -15.91 13.03 -5.95
CA GLU A 96 -17.26 13.33 -5.47
C GLU A 96 -17.99 12.04 -5.08
N GLY A 97 -18.64 12.06 -3.92
CA GLY A 97 -19.40 10.94 -3.41
C GLY A 97 -18.57 9.83 -2.76
N GLN A 98 -17.24 9.96 -2.75
CA GLN A 98 -16.37 8.94 -2.15
C GLN A 98 -16.00 9.33 -0.72
N SER A 99 -16.31 8.44 0.23
CA SER A 99 -15.88 8.61 1.61
C SER A 99 -14.39 8.25 1.75
N GLN A 100 -13.78 8.75 2.83
CA GLN A 100 -12.39 8.34 3.13
C GLN A 100 -12.29 6.84 3.40
N GLN A 101 -13.31 6.25 4.00
CA GLN A 101 -13.34 4.81 4.26
C GLN A 101 -13.37 4.01 2.97
N ASP A 102 -14.17 4.41 1.99
CA ASP A 102 -14.23 3.74 0.69
C ASP A 102 -12.91 3.92 -0.08
N ALA A 103 -12.34 5.13 -0.02
CA ALA A 103 -11.02 5.37 -0.62
C ALA A 103 -9.95 4.48 0.01
N ALA A 104 -9.96 4.32 1.32
CA ALA A 104 -9.01 3.45 2.02
C ALA A 104 -9.18 1.99 1.58
N ALA A 105 -10.41 1.53 1.36
CA ALA A 105 -10.67 0.18 0.86
C ALA A 105 -10.07 -0.02 -0.55
N VAL A 106 -10.17 0.98 -1.40
CA VAL A 106 -9.55 0.93 -2.75
C VAL A 106 -8.03 0.83 -2.63
N VAL A 107 -7.42 1.67 -1.83
CA VAL A 107 -5.96 1.65 -1.63
C VAL A 107 -5.50 0.32 -1.05
N TRP A 108 -6.20 -0.17 -0.03
CA TRP A 108 -5.88 -1.44 0.61
C TRP A 108 -5.94 -2.60 -0.38
N THR A 109 -6.97 -2.62 -1.22
CA THR A 109 -7.16 -3.69 -2.21
C THR A 109 -6.08 -3.68 -3.27
N LEU A 110 -5.81 -2.51 -3.87
CA LEU A 110 -4.87 -2.40 -4.99
C LEU A 110 -3.41 -2.60 -4.56
N THR A 111 -3.12 -2.41 -3.28
CA THR A 111 -1.76 -2.60 -2.74
C THR A 111 -1.62 -3.93 -2.00
N SER A 112 -2.60 -4.83 -2.11
CA SER A 112 -2.51 -6.13 -1.44
C SER A 112 -1.41 -6.98 -2.05
N PRO A 113 -0.74 -7.83 -1.24
CA PRO A 113 0.21 -8.80 -1.78
C PRO A 113 -0.42 -9.72 -2.83
N GLU A 114 -1.71 -10.02 -2.72
CA GLU A 114 -2.43 -10.87 -3.67
C GLU A 114 -2.51 -10.22 -5.05
N VAL A 115 -2.93 -8.96 -5.12
CA VAL A 115 -3.02 -8.22 -6.39
C VAL A 115 -1.64 -8.06 -7.00
N HIS A 116 -0.67 -7.67 -6.19
CA HIS A 116 0.71 -7.51 -6.64
C HIS A 116 1.25 -8.82 -7.23
N GLN A 117 1.03 -9.95 -6.52
CA GLN A 117 1.48 -11.26 -6.98
C GLN A 117 0.84 -11.65 -8.31
N MET A 118 -0.46 -11.44 -8.45
CA MET A 118 -1.16 -11.76 -9.71
C MET A 118 -0.55 -11.01 -10.89
N LEU A 119 -0.29 -9.73 -10.71
CA LEU A 119 0.27 -8.92 -11.79
C LEU A 119 1.73 -9.26 -12.07
N ARG A 120 2.53 -9.50 -11.03
CA ARG A 120 3.93 -9.83 -11.16
C ARG A 120 4.14 -11.24 -11.75
N ASP A 121 3.37 -12.22 -11.29
CA ASP A 121 3.60 -13.62 -11.62
C ASP A 121 2.73 -14.10 -12.79
N THR A 122 1.43 -13.85 -12.73
CA THR A 122 0.52 -14.34 -13.78
C THR A 122 0.63 -13.50 -15.05
N TRP A 123 0.73 -12.18 -14.91
CA TRP A 123 0.81 -11.27 -16.04
C TRP A 123 2.24 -10.87 -16.39
N ASP A 124 3.20 -11.35 -15.62
CA ASP A 124 4.64 -11.12 -15.85
C ASP A 124 5.00 -9.63 -15.99
N TRP A 125 4.36 -8.80 -15.18
CA TRP A 125 4.67 -7.38 -15.15
C TRP A 125 5.95 -7.12 -14.35
N PRO A 126 6.88 -6.29 -14.85
CA PRO A 126 7.99 -5.84 -14.01
C PRO A 126 7.49 -4.87 -12.93
N PRO A 127 8.26 -4.66 -11.85
CA PRO A 127 7.84 -3.77 -10.77
C PRO A 127 7.47 -2.36 -11.23
N GLU A 128 8.18 -1.81 -12.20
CA GLU A 128 7.95 -0.47 -12.73
C GLU A 128 6.59 -0.34 -13.39
N ARG A 129 6.11 -1.41 -14.01
CA ARG A 129 4.79 -1.43 -14.62
C ARG A 129 3.69 -1.46 -13.57
N TYR A 130 3.88 -2.25 -12.52
CA TYR A 130 2.95 -2.28 -11.39
C TYR A 130 2.87 -0.90 -10.73
N GLU A 131 4.01 -0.26 -10.48
CA GLU A 131 4.06 1.08 -9.87
C GLU A 131 3.28 2.10 -10.71
N ARG A 132 3.51 2.13 -12.02
CA ARG A 132 2.82 3.05 -12.93
C ARG A 132 1.32 2.79 -12.94
N TRP A 133 0.92 1.53 -13.05
CA TRP A 133 -0.48 1.15 -13.03
C TRP A 133 -1.13 1.56 -11.71
N LEU A 134 -0.46 1.33 -10.61
CA LEU A 134 -0.97 1.69 -9.28
C LEU A 134 -1.17 3.20 -9.17
N ARG A 135 -0.18 3.97 -9.56
CA ARG A 135 -0.27 5.44 -9.53
C ARG A 135 -1.44 5.95 -10.38
N GLU A 136 -1.56 5.46 -11.59
CA GLU A 136 -2.61 5.88 -12.51
C GLU A 136 -3.99 5.47 -11.99
N THR A 137 -4.11 4.25 -11.52
CA THR A 137 -5.38 3.70 -11.03
C THR A 137 -5.83 4.41 -9.76
N LEU A 138 -4.94 4.64 -8.82
CA LEU A 138 -5.26 5.36 -7.58
C LEU A 138 -5.64 6.82 -7.88
N THR A 139 -4.91 7.47 -8.76
CA THR A 139 -5.24 8.85 -9.15
C THR A 139 -6.64 8.93 -9.74
N ALA A 140 -6.96 8.03 -10.66
CA ALA A 140 -8.27 7.99 -11.30
C ALA A 140 -9.39 7.62 -10.31
N SER A 141 -9.10 6.77 -9.34
CA SER A 141 -10.11 6.27 -8.40
C SER A 141 -10.35 7.22 -7.23
N LEU A 142 -9.33 7.90 -6.76
CA LEU A 142 -9.42 8.69 -5.52
C LEU A 142 -9.64 10.17 -5.76
N LEU A 143 -9.13 10.73 -6.85
CA LEU A 143 -9.13 12.17 -7.05
C LEU A 143 -10.15 12.61 -8.09
N PRO A 144 -10.66 13.85 -7.97
CA PRO A 144 -11.48 14.41 -9.05
C PRO A 144 -10.70 14.48 -10.35
N PRO A 145 -11.40 14.49 -11.50
CA PRO A 145 -10.72 14.68 -12.77
C PRO A 145 -9.88 15.97 -12.78
N ALA A 146 -8.76 15.95 -13.50
CA ALA A 146 -7.93 17.14 -13.63
C ALA A 146 -8.72 18.25 -14.30
N PRO A 147 -8.52 19.53 -13.92
CA PRO A 147 -9.13 20.67 -14.61
C PRO A 147 -8.70 20.67 -16.07
N ARG A 148 -9.64 21.02 -16.93
CA ARG A 148 -9.36 21.16 -18.37
C ARG A 148 -8.63 22.44 -18.66
#